data_849fdfba761778fb8ad2b947aacb8a63
#
_entry.id   849fdfba761778fb8ad2b947aacb8a63
#
_cell.length_a   1.000
_cell.length_b   1.000
_cell.length_c   1.000
_cell.angle_alpha   90.00
_cell.angle_beta   90.00
_cell.angle_gamma   90.00
#
_symmetry.space_group_name_H-M   'P 1'
#
loop_
_entity.id
_entity.type
_entity.pdbx_description
1 polymer ?
#
loop_
_entity_poly.entity_id
_entity_poly.type
_entity_poly.pdbx_seq_one_letter_code
_entity_poly.pdbx_strand_id
1 'polypeptide(L)'
;LEQHRSDVGYTTPLSGAKDVYWFESAFDAMAFYQIEKKGNVAYADLGNAVFVSTGGTPSVRQFAGMLEQTPDANHHLCFDRDRAGQLYAVNFALQVNGRVFNSHTTKKGTLVVTDLTGKYRRHEMNVATFDFDAICKELGLEKQHIDYRPPSEGYKDWNDQLLDKRMDESMEQDNTEEKQTRFRR
;
A
#
# COMPACT_ATOMS: atom_id res chain seq x y z
N LEU A 1 -20.52 -14.80 -4.67
CA LEU A 1 -19.64 -14.05 -5.60
C LEU A 1 -20.01 -12.57 -5.67
N GLU A 2 -21.28 -12.19 -5.59
CA GLU A 2 -21.70 -10.77 -5.61
C GLU A 2 -21.35 -10.00 -4.34
N GLN A 3 -21.30 -10.64 -3.19
CA GLN A 3 -20.94 -9.99 -1.91
C GLN A 3 -19.47 -9.56 -1.81
N HIS A 4 -18.57 -10.19 -2.59
CA HIS A 4 -17.14 -9.79 -2.61
C HIS A 4 -16.86 -8.55 -3.46
N ARG A 5 -17.76 -8.18 -4.37
CA ARG A 5 -17.58 -7.01 -5.23
C ARG A 5 -17.82 -5.67 -4.50
N SER A 6 -18.58 -5.68 -3.42
CA SER A 6 -18.87 -4.45 -2.66
C SER A 6 -17.72 -3.95 -1.82
N ASP A 7 -16.73 -4.81 -1.52
CA ASP A 7 -15.62 -4.48 -0.62
C ASP A 7 -14.36 -3.98 -1.34
N VAL A 8 -14.34 -4.05 -2.68
CA VAL A 8 -13.20 -3.64 -3.50
C VAL A 8 -13.64 -2.62 -4.53
N GLY A 9 -13.16 -1.39 -4.42
CA GLY A 9 -13.35 -0.36 -5.44
C GLY A 9 -12.37 -0.58 -6.59
N TYR A 10 -12.86 -0.90 -7.78
CA TYR A 10 -12.03 -0.98 -8.99
C TYR A 10 -12.72 -0.29 -10.17
N THR A 11 -11.94 0.15 -11.14
CA THR A 11 -12.43 0.93 -12.27
C THR A 11 -12.40 0.20 -13.61
N THR A 12 -11.74 -0.97 -13.67
CA THR A 12 -11.59 -1.76 -14.90
C THR A 12 -11.96 -3.22 -14.67
N PRO A 13 -12.40 -3.95 -15.71
CA PRO A 13 -12.64 -5.39 -15.61
C PRO A 13 -11.38 -6.15 -15.20
N LEU A 14 -11.52 -7.18 -14.38
CA LEU A 14 -10.41 -7.97 -13.85
C LEU A 14 -9.85 -8.99 -14.85
N SER A 15 -10.69 -9.48 -15.75
CA SER A 15 -10.31 -10.51 -16.71
C SER A 15 -9.28 -9.99 -17.70
N GLY A 16 -8.14 -10.66 -17.79
CA GLY A 16 -7.05 -10.33 -18.71
C GLY A 16 -6.15 -9.20 -18.23
N ALA A 17 -6.36 -8.66 -17.03
CA ALA A 17 -5.43 -7.70 -16.44
C ALA A 17 -4.07 -8.36 -16.21
N LYS A 18 -3.01 -7.68 -16.70
CA LYS A 18 -1.63 -8.08 -16.45
C LYS A 18 -1.04 -7.37 -15.25
N ASP A 19 -1.55 -6.18 -14.95
CA ASP A 19 -1.05 -5.29 -13.92
C ASP A 19 -2.21 -4.80 -13.04
N VAL A 20 -2.02 -4.86 -11.73
CA VAL A 20 -2.96 -4.38 -10.72
C VAL A 20 -2.29 -3.33 -9.86
N TYR A 21 -2.81 -2.11 -9.88
CA TYR A 21 -2.31 -0.97 -9.13
C TYR A 21 -3.18 -0.72 -7.90
N TRP A 22 -2.57 -0.69 -6.72
CA TRP A 22 -3.26 -0.57 -5.43
C TRP A 22 -3.09 0.81 -4.81
N PHE A 23 -4.20 1.41 -4.42
CA PHE A 23 -4.26 2.75 -3.82
C PHE A 23 -5.14 2.76 -2.57
N GLU A 24 -4.92 3.72 -1.68
CA GLU A 24 -5.80 3.94 -0.53
C GLU A 24 -7.11 4.61 -0.95
N SER A 25 -7.07 5.50 -1.92
CA SER A 25 -8.25 6.21 -2.43
C SER A 25 -8.38 6.16 -3.95
N ALA A 26 -9.59 6.38 -4.44
CA ALA A 26 -9.85 6.52 -5.87
C ALA A 26 -9.24 7.81 -6.45
N PHE A 27 -9.06 8.85 -5.62
CA PHE A 27 -8.40 10.09 -6.05
C PHE A 27 -6.92 9.87 -6.33
N ASP A 28 -6.24 9.05 -5.52
CA ASP A 28 -4.84 8.69 -5.75
C ASP A 28 -4.69 7.87 -7.04
N ALA A 29 -5.59 6.94 -7.29
CA ALA A 29 -5.61 6.19 -8.55
C ALA A 29 -5.76 7.10 -9.76
N MET A 30 -6.67 8.08 -9.70
CA MET A 30 -6.86 9.06 -10.79
C MET A 30 -5.66 9.99 -10.95
N ALA A 31 -5.05 10.42 -9.83
CA ALA A 31 -3.86 11.26 -9.84
C ALA A 31 -2.67 10.52 -10.45
N PHE A 32 -2.42 9.29 -10.00
CA PHE A 32 -1.42 8.40 -10.58
C PHE A 32 -1.59 8.26 -12.09
N TYR A 33 -2.79 7.91 -12.55
CA TYR A 33 -3.08 7.77 -13.97
C TYR A 33 -2.77 9.05 -14.77
N GLN A 34 -3.10 10.22 -14.23
CA GLN A 34 -2.82 11.50 -14.88
C GLN A 34 -1.31 11.80 -14.94
N ILE A 35 -0.56 11.52 -13.87
CA ILE A 35 0.89 11.70 -13.81
C ILE A 35 1.56 10.81 -14.85
N GLU A 36 1.24 9.52 -14.84
CA GLU A 36 1.79 8.54 -15.75
C GLU A 36 1.51 8.87 -17.21
N LYS A 37 0.28 9.31 -17.52
CA LYS A 37 -0.10 9.70 -18.87
C LYS A 37 0.60 10.98 -19.37
N LYS A 38 0.91 11.94 -18.48
CA LYS A 38 1.64 13.15 -18.82
C LYS A 38 3.13 12.90 -19.04
N GLY A 39 3.70 11.92 -18.38
CA GLY A 39 5.14 11.64 -18.37
C GLY A 39 5.71 11.13 -19.68
N ASN A 40 4.90 10.89 -20.72
CA ASN A 40 5.31 10.40 -22.06
C ASN A 40 6.22 9.16 -22.00
N VAL A 41 6.29 8.50 -20.87
CA VAL A 41 6.97 7.23 -20.75
C VAL A 41 6.09 6.23 -21.48
N ALA A 42 6.68 5.39 -22.31
CA ALA A 42 6.00 4.27 -22.95
C ALA A 42 5.52 3.31 -21.86
N TYR A 43 4.58 3.80 -21.05
CA TYR A 43 4.01 2.99 -20.01
C TYR A 43 3.23 1.88 -20.67
N ALA A 44 3.57 0.72 -20.17
CA ALA A 44 2.79 -0.47 -20.28
C ALA A 44 1.32 -0.10 -20.43
N ASP A 45 0.71 -0.69 -21.39
CA ASP A 45 -0.69 -0.55 -21.79
C ASP A 45 -1.61 -0.47 -20.55
N LEU A 46 -1.74 0.76 -19.97
CA LEU A 46 -2.67 0.99 -18.85
C LEU A 46 -4.11 0.59 -19.22
N GLY A 47 -4.38 0.34 -20.51
CA GLY A 47 -5.64 -0.20 -20.96
C GLY A 47 -5.93 -1.62 -20.47
N ASN A 48 -4.89 -2.38 -20.12
CA ASN A 48 -4.99 -3.74 -19.56
C ASN A 48 -4.70 -3.78 -18.05
N ALA A 49 -4.62 -2.63 -17.41
CA ALA A 49 -4.39 -2.50 -15.98
C ALA A 49 -5.71 -2.42 -15.20
N VAL A 50 -5.69 -2.94 -13.99
CA VAL A 50 -6.75 -2.76 -12.98
C VAL A 50 -6.25 -1.78 -11.93
N PHE A 51 -7.10 -0.80 -11.61
CA PHE A 51 -6.85 0.17 -10.55
C PHE A 51 -7.77 -0.16 -9.38
N VAL A 52 -7.19 -0.49 -8.23
CA VAL A 52 -7.91 -0.88 -7.03
C VAL A 52 -7.77 0.23 -5.98
N SER A 53 -8.89 0.76 -5.54
CA SER A 53 -8.95 1.60 -4.35
C SER A 53 -9.46 0.78 -3.17
N THR A 54 -8.72 0.77 -2.06
CA THR A 54 -9.13 0.06 -0.84
C THR A 54 -10.18 0.82 -0.03
N GLY A 55 -10.38 2.11 -0.33
CA GLY A 55 -11.30 2.98 0.40
C GLY A 55 -10.81 3.29 1.82
N GLY A 56 -9.50 3.38 2.01
CA GLY A 56 -8.82 3.56 3.29
C GLY A 56 -8.07 2.28 3.71
N THR A 57 -8.18 1.88 4.97
CA THR A 57 -7.46 0.70 5.50
C THR A 57 -7.89 -0.59 4.80
N PRO A 58 -6.99 -1.25 4.06
CA PRO A 58 -7.31 -2.50 3.38
C PRO A 58 -7.51 -3.64 4.37
N SER A 59 -8.45 -4.51 4.06
CA SER A 59 -8.67 -5.74 4.79
C SER A 59 -7.94 -6.93 4.14
N VAL A 60 -7.64 -7.95 4.93
CA VAL A 60 -7.10 -9.23 4.42
C VAL A 60 -8.03 -9.83 3.34
N ARG A 61 -9.36 -9.65 3.47
CA ARG A 61 -10.34 -10.13 2.49
C ARG A 61 -10.25 -9.42 1.16
N GLN A 62 -9.99 -8.09 1.15
CA GLN A 62 -9.78 -7.33 -0.08
C GLN A 62 -8.55 -7.84 -0.81
N PHE A 63 -7.43 -8.03 -0.11
CA PHE A 63 -6.23 -8.59 -0.71
C PHE A 63 -6.48 -10.00 -1.27
N ALA A 64 -7.03 -10.91 -0.46
CA ALA A 64 -7.31 -12.28 -0.88
C ALA A 64 -8.25 -12.34 -2.09
N GLY A 65 -9.35 -11.59 -2.06
CA GLY A 65 -10.35 -11.60 -3.14
C GLY A 65 -9.79 -11.07 -4.46
N MET A 66 -8.88 -10.11 -4.44
CA MET A 66 -8.21 -9.62 -5.64
C MET A 66 -7.17 -10.61 -6.15
N LEU A 67 -6.36 -11.18 -5.26
CA LEU A 67 -5.35 -12.19 -5.62
C LEU A 67 -6.01 -13.43 -6.27
N GLU A 68 -7.15 -13.87 -5.78
CA GLU A 68 -7.91 -14.97 -6.38
C GLU A 68 -8.40 -14.64 -7.80
N GLN A 69 -8.71 -13.37 -8.08
CA GLN A 69 -9.23 -12.95 -9.38
C GLN A 69 -8.12 -12.57 -10.36
N THR A 70 -6.90 -12.33 -9.89
CA THR A 70 -5.74 -11.88 -10.68
C THR A 70 -4.48 -12.67 -10.32
N PRO A 71 -4.50 -14.01 -10.39
CA PRO A 71 -3.41 -14.86 -9.86
C PRO A 71 -2.07 -14.67 -10.59
N ASP A 72 -2.11 -14.30 -11.87
CA ASP A 72 -0.93 -14.15 -12.74
C ASP A 72 -0.55 -12.69 -13.00
N ALA A 73 -1.20 -11.74 -12.33
CA ALA A 73 -0.94 -10.32 -12.53
C ALA A 73 0.27 -9.84 -11.70
N ASN A 74 0.93 -8.79 -12.20
CA ASN A 74 1.86 -8.02 -11.39
C ASN A 74 1.08 -7.06 -10.48
N HIS A 75 1.44 -6.97 -9.24
CA HIS A 75 0.81 -6.11 -8.24
C HIS A 75 1.72 -4.94 -7.89
N HIS A 76 1.30 -3.73 -8.23
CA HIS A 76 2.00 -2.49 -7.95
C HIS A 76 1.37 -1.80 -6.74
N LEU A 77 2.10 -1.75 -5.63
CA LEU A 77 1.63 -1.21 -4.37
C LEU A 77 1.89 0.30 -4.32
N CYS A 78 0.92 1.07 -4.77
CA CYS A 78 0.95 2.52 -4.88
C CYS A 78 0.31 3.23 -3.67
N PHE A 79 0.45 2.63 -2.48
CA PHE A 79 -0.04 3.21 -1.22
C PHE A 79 0.70 4.49 -0.86
N ASP A 80 0.11 5.27 0.03
CA ASP A 80 0.67 6.52 0.53
C ASP A 80 2.09 6.33 1.10
N ARG A 81 2.89 7.39 1.03
CA ARG A 81 4.25 7.41 1.60
C ARG A 81 4.22 7.72 3.09
N ASP A 82 3.28 7.16 3.81
CA ASP A 82 3.17 7.30 5.25
C ASP A 82 3.24 5.92 5.95
N ARG A 83 3.15 5.94 7.27
CA ARG A 83 3.23 4.72 8.09
C ARG A 83 2.13 3.70 7.77
N ALA A 84 0.95 4.19 7.40
CA ALA A 84 -0.18 3.34 7.08
C ALA A 84 0.05 2.63 5.75
N GLY A 85 0.42 3.38 4.70
CA GLY A 85 0.71 2.82 3.39
C GLY A 85 1.88 1.84 3.40
N GLN A 86 2.94 2.14 4.18
CA GLN A 86 4.06 1.22 4.39
C GLN A 86 3.60 -0.08 5.05
N LEU A 87 2.74 0.00 6.08
CA LEU A 87 2.16 -1.17 6.74
C LEU A 87 1.32 -2.00 5.76
N TYR A 88 0.52 -1.33 4.91
CA TYR A 88 -0.32 -2.02 3.94
C TYR A 88 0.51 -2.76 2.89
N ALA A 89 1.61 -2.18 2.44
CA ALA A 89 2.53 -2.85 1.52
C ALA A 89 3.12 -4.13 2.12
N VAL A 90 3.58 -4.08 3.37
CA VAL A 90 4.09 -5.27 4.08
C VAL A 90 2.99 -6.31 4.28
N ASN A 91 1.78 -5.90 4.67
CA ASN A 91 0.64 -6.78 4.85
C ASN A 91 0.25 -7.48 3.55
N PHE A 92 0.30 -6.77 2.42
CA PHE A 92 0.06 -7.36 1.11
C PHE A 92 1.10 -8.45 0.79
N ALA A 93 2.39 -8.16 0.97
CA ALA A 93 3.45 -9.14 0.74
C ALA A 93 3.33 -10.37 1.62
N LEU A 94 2.96 -10.20 2.90
CA LEU A 94 2.68 -11.31 3.80
C LEU A 94 1.49 -12.16 3.32
N GLN A 95 0.42 -11.52 2.85
CA GLN A 95 -0.75 -12.19 2.32
C GLN A 95 -0.44 -13.01 1.07
N VAL A 96 0.30 -12.45 0.11
CA VAL A 96 0.73 -13.17 -1.10
C VAL A 96 1.56 -14.40 -0.76
N ASN A 97 2.39 -14.31 0.29
CA ASN A 97 3.21 -15.42 0.78
C ASN A 97 2.45 -16.41 1.69
N GLY A 98 1.14 -16.30 1.80
CA GLY A 98 0.31 -17.20 2.60
C GLY A 98 0.63 -17.16 4.11
N ARG A 99 1.17 -16.04 4.62
CA ARG A 99 1.53 -15.90 6.03
C ARG A 99 0.30 -15.59 6.87
N VAL A 100 0.22 -16.20 8.04
CA VAL A 100 -0.70 -15.80 9.10
C VAL A 100 0.04 -14.85 10.03
N PHE A 101 -0.46 -13.64 10.23
CA PHE A 101 0.28 -12.59 10.91
C PHE A 101 -0.61 -11.60 11.65
N ASN A 102 0.00 -10.90 12.61
CA ASN A 102 -0.51 -9.65 13.16
C ASN A 102 0.51 -8.56 12.88
N SER A 103 0.03 -7.38 12.49
CA SER A 103 0.87 -6.22 12.24
C SER A 103 0.25 -4.96 12.82
N HIS A 104 1.09 -4.06 13.29
CA HIS A 104 0.66 -2.75 13.77
C HIS A 104 1.82 -1.78 13.80
N THR A 105 1.52 -0.50 13.84
CA THR A 105 2.52 0.55 14.05
C THR A 105 2.46 1.05 15.49
N THR A 106 3.61 1.15 16.15
CA THR A 106 3.70 1.70 17.50
C THR A 106 3.60 3.24 17.47
N LYS A 107 3.32 3.86 18.63
CA LYS A 107 3.33 5.33 18.77
C LYS A 107 4.69 5.96 18.40
N LYS A 108 5.78 5.21 18.54
CA LYS A 108 7.14 5.66 18.18
C LYS A 108 7.48 5.49 16.71
N GLY A 109 6.53 5.06 15.88
CA GLY A 109 6.75 4.85 14.44
C GLY A 109 7.48 3.55 14.10
N THR A 110 7.50 2.57 14.99
CA THR A 110 8.03 1.25 14.69
C THR A 110 6.91 0.40 14.08
N LEU A 111 7.16 -0.21 12.94
CA LEU A 111 6.32 -1.25 12.38
C LEU A 111 6.64 -2.58 13.06
N VAL A 112 5.64 -3.20 13.63
CA VAL A 112 5.77 -4.51 14.30
C VAL A 112 4.98 -5.53 13.49
N VAL A 113 5.65 -6.58 13.05
CA VAL A 113 5.03 -7.75 12.40
C VAL A 113 5.28 -8.97 13.26
N THR A 114 4.23 -9.68 13.59
CA THR A 114 4.32 -10.98 14.28
C THR A 114 3.83 -12.06 13.32
N ASP A 115 4.76 -12.83 12.77
CA ASP A 115 4.45 -13.99 11.95
C ASP A 115 3.96 -15.13 12.85
N LEU A 116 2.74 -15.57 12.61
CA LEU A 116 2.08 -16.67 13.32
C LEU A 116 2.22 -18.00 12.58
N THR A 117 2.82 -17.98 11.38
CA THR A 117 3.02 -19.14 10.54
C THR A 117 4.20 -19.97 11.08
N GLY A 118 3.93 -20.96 11.89
CA GLY A 118 4.97 -21.83 12.47
C GLY A 118 5.56 -21.31 13.78
N LYS A 119 6.87 -21.05 13.84
CA LYS A 119 7.49 -20.48 15.04
C LYS A 119 7.19 -19.00 15.14
N TYR A 120 6.58 -18.58 16.22
CA TYR A 120 6.30 -17.18 16.55
C TYR A 120 7.56 -16.33 16.34
N ARG A 121 7.55 -15.47 15.32
CA ARG A 121 8.63 -14.52 15.06
C ARG A 121 8.07 -13.12 15.06
N ARG A 122 8.65 -12.27 15.90
CA ARG A 122 8.33 -10.85 15.96
C ARG A 122 9.48 -10.07 15.32
N HIS A 123 9.12 -9.22 14.36
CA HIS A 123 10.03 -8.32 13.68
C HIS A 123 9.62 -6.87 13.99
N GLU A 124 10.61 -6.03 14.26
CA GLU A 124 10.41 -4.59 14.51
C GLU A 124 11.26 -3.80 13.53
N MET A 125 10.60 -2.93 12.77
CA MET A 125 11.21 -2.18 11.68
C MET A 125 10.98 -0.68 11.88
N ASN A 126 12.00 0.13 11.62
CA ASN A 126 11.88 1.58 11.71
C ASN A 126 11.20 2.13 10.45
N VAL A 127 10.12 2.87 10.63
CA VAL A 127 9.35 3.48 9.53
C VAL A 127 10.13 4.63 8.86
N ALA A 128 10.99 5.32 9.57
CA ALA A 128 11.78 6.44 9.02
C ALA A 128 12.83 5.98 7.99
N THR A 129 13.25 4.71 8.07
CA THR A 129 14.22 4.10 7.15
C THR A 129 13.57 2.94 6.39
N PHE A 130 12.31 3.11 6.01
CA PHE A 130 11.54 2.06 5.35
C PHE A 130 12.13 1.69 4.00
N ASP A 131 12.56 0.45 3.90
CA ASP A 131 13.01 -0.20 2.67
C ASP A 131 12.20 -1.49 2.49
N PHE A 132 11.26 -1.48 1.56
CA PHE A 132 10.36 -2.60 1.32
C PHE A 132 11.11 -3.88 0.94
N ASP A 133 12.16 -3.75 0.13
CA ASP A 133 12.95 -4.89 -0.33
C ASP A 133 13.76 -5.53 0.80
N ALA A 134 14.38 -4.69 1.63
CA ALA A 134 15.10 -5.15 2.80
C ALA A 134 14.17 -5.85 3.79
N ILE A 135 12.95 -5.31 4.00
CA ILE A 135 11.93 -5.90 4.88
C ILE A 135 11.45 -7.25 4.35
N CYS A 136 11.13 -7.35 3.07
CA CYS A 136 10.72 -8.62 2.47
C CYS A 136 11.82 -9.68 2.61
N LYS A 137 13.08 -9.30 2.40
CA LYS A 137 14.24 -10.19 2.60
C LYS A 137 14.38 -10.64 4.06
N GLU A 138 14.25 -9.72 5.02
CA GLU A 138 14.33 -10.04 6.46
C GLU A 138 13.21 -11.00 6.88
N LEU A 139 11.99 -10.80 6.37
CA LEU A 139 10.83 -11.65 6.65
C LEU A 139 10.84 -12.95 5.84
N GLY A 140 11.77 -13.12 4.89
CA GLY A 140 11.83 -14.28 4.01
C GLY A 140 10.62 -14.36 3.08
N LEU A 141 10.17 -13.22 2.54
CA LEU A 141 9.05 -13.13 1.62
C LEU A 141 9.54 -13.09 0.17
N GLU A 142 8.87 -13.84 -0.69
CA GLU A 142 9.05 -13.76 -2.12
C GLU A 142 8.30 -12.54 -2.67
N LYS A 143 8.96 -11.79 -3.57
CA LYS A 143 8.39 -10.60 -4.22
C LYS A 143 8.03 -10.87 -5.68
N GLN A 144 7.91 -12.12 -6.08
CA GLN A 144 7.50 -12.44 -7.44
C GLN A 144 6.16 -11.75 -7.73
N HIS A 145 6.13 -10.95 -8.78
CA HIS A 145 4.97 -10.15 -9.18
C HIS A 145 4.51 -9.07 -8.18
N ILE A 146 5.38 -8.62 -7.25
CA ILE A 146 5.08 -7.51 -6.34
C ILE A 146 6.11 -6.40 -6.54
N ASP A 147 5.63 -5.18 -6.74
CA ASP A 147 6.42 -3.96 -6.86
C ASP A 147 5.88 -2.88 -5.93
N TYR A 148 6.76 -2.24 -5.12
CA TYR A 148 6.38 -1.15 -4.23
C TYR A 148 6.67 0.19 -4.92
N ARG A 149 5.62 0.93 -5.23
CA ARG A 149 5.65 2.19 -5.99
C ARG A 149 4.91 3.30 -5.24
N PRO A 150 5.43 3.80 -4.13
CA PRO A 150 4.81 4.93 -3.44
C PRO A 150 4.96 6.23 -4.26
N PRO A 151 4.25 7.31 -3.92
CA PRO A 151 4.50 8.65 -4.45
C PRO A 151 5.97 9.03 -4.34
N SER A 152 6.43 9.97 -5.14
CA SER A 152 7.82 10.46 -5.11
C SER A 152 8.18 11.04 -3.74
N GLU A 153 9.45 11.06 -3.43
CA GLU A 153 9.94 11.66 -2.19
C GLU A 153 9.48 13.13 -2.07
N GLY A 154 9.03 13.50 -0.87
CA GLY A 154 8.47 14.81 -0.58
C GLY A 154 6.96 14.93 -0.77
N TYR A 155 6.27 13.88 -1.23
CA TYR A 155 4.81 13.85 -1.32
C TYR A 155 4.24 12.73 -0.46
N LYS A 156 3.14 13.00 0.22
CA LYS A 156 2.46 12.00 1.04
C LYS A 156 1.72 10.99 0.18
N ASP A 157 0.95 11.47 -0.77
CA ASP A 157 0.08 10.68 -1.63
C ASP A 157 0.16 11.13 -3.10
N TRP A 158 -0.48 10.41 -4.00
CA TRP A 158 -0.44 10.70 -5.44
C TRP A 158 -1.19 11.97 -5.82
N ASN A 159 -2.23 12.33 -5.08
CA ASN A 159 -2.96 13.57 -5.31
C ASN A 159 -2.12 14.79 -4.92
N ASP A 160 -1.38 14.72 -3.82
CA ASP A 160 -0.42 15.75 -3.42
C ASP A 160 0.70 15.89 -4.47
N GLN A 161 1.20 14.77 -5.00
CA GLN A 161 2.18 14.80 -6.09
C GLN A 161 1.62 15.43 -7.36
N LEU A 162 0.40 15.13 -7.76
CA LEU A 162 -0.24 15.73 -8.94
C LEU A 162 -0.41 17.24 -8.78
N LEU A 163 -0.72 17.70 -7.58
CA LEU A 163 -0.95 19.11 -7.24
C LEU A 163 0.32 19.86 -6.82
N ASP A 164 1.49 19.20 -6.82
CA ASP A 164 2.79 19.69 -6.32
C ASP A 164 2.73 20.23 -4.88
N LYS A 165 1.95 19.59 -4.03
CA LYS A 165 1.84 19.89 -2.60
C LYS A 165 2.84 19.06 -1.81
N ARG A 166 4.03 19.60 -1.56
CA ARG A 166 5.07 18.92 -0.80
C ARG A 166 4.75 18.89 0.70
N MET A 167 5.15 17.82 1.33
CA MET A 167 5.14 17.73 2.79
C MET A 167 6.14 18.75 3.35
N ASP A 168 5.68 19.68 4.19
CA ASP A 168 6.55 20.51 4.98
C ASP A 168 7.17 19.68 6.11
N GLU A 169 8.48 19.74 6.28
CA GLU A 169 9.21 19.03 7.36
C GLU A 169 8.70 19.36 8.76
N SER A 170 7.97 20.49 8.91
CA SER A 170 7.34 20.92 10.16
C SER A 170 6.05 20.16 10.52
N MET A 171 5.37 19.53 9.56
CA MET A 171 4.09 18.86 9.83
C MET A 171 4.22 17.44 10.42
N GLU A 172 5.39 16.81 10.35
CA GLU A 172 5.61 15.53 11.03
C GLU A 172 5.60 15.64 12.56
N GLN A 173 5.90 16.83 13.11
CA GLN A 173 5.91 17.06 14.55
C GLN A 173 4.53 17.41 15.10
N ASP A 174 3.69 18.15 14.39
CA ASP A 174 2.38 18.61 14.87
C ASP A 174 1.33 17.50 15.00
N ASN A 175 1.37 16.50 14.15
CA ASN A 175 0.45 15.35 14.25
C ASN A 175 0.67 14.48 15.50
N THR A 176 1.79 14.66 16.19
CA THR A 176 2.12 13.96 17.42
C THR A 176 1.58 14.70 18.64
N GLU A 177 1.49 16.04 18.61
CA GLU A 177 1.07 16.86 19.74
C GLU A 177 -0.44 17.09 19.81
N GLU A 178 -1.13 17.26 18.69
CA GLU A 178 -2.61 17.48 18.71
C GLU A 178 -3.39 16.27 19.22
N LYS A 179 -2.91 15.04 18.97
CA LYS A 179 -3.54 13.83 19.52
C LYS A 179 -3.32 13.65 21.02
N GLN A 180 -2.25 14.22 21.59
CA GLN A 180 -2.00 14.14 23.02
C GLN A 180 -2.89 15.09 23.84
N THR A 181 -3.35 16.18 23.26
CA THR A 181 -4.17 17.19 23.97
C THR A 181 -5.66 16.79 24.03
N ARG A 182 -6.15 15.95 23.14
CA ARG A 182 -7.55 15.48 23.13
C ARG A 182 -7.89 14.37 24.15
N PHE A 183 -6.89 13.73 24.73
CA PHE A 183 -7.10 12.67 25.76
C PHE A 183 -6.92 13.16 27.20
N ARG A 184 -6.79 14.46 27.44
CA ARG A 184 -6.67 15.06 28.78
C ARG A 184 -7.86 15.95 29.18
N ARG A 185 -9.05 15.72 28.62
CA ARG A 185 -10.31 16.33 29.12
C ARG A 185 -11.37 15.28 29.31
#